data_cc6f6c04adacfd9df718d9a69951bedd
#
_entry.id   cc6f6c04adacfd9df718d9a69951bedd
#
_cell.length_a   1.000
_cell.length_b   1.000
_cell.length_c   1.000
_cell.angle_alpha   90.00
_cell.angle_beta   90.00
_cell.angle_gamma   90.00
#
_symmetry.space_group_name_H-M   'P 1'
#
loop_
_entity.id
_entity.type
_entity.pdbx_description
1 polymer ?
#
loop_
_entity_poly.entity_id
_entity_poly.type
_entity_poly.pdbx_seq_one_letter_code
_entity_poly.pdbx_strand_id
1 'polypeptide(L)'
;HSTSRRQRQMCIRDSSGTICLDGKEVHFTTPLESLDAGVGFIHQELNLINDLTIYENMFLTHLPHKGCLLDKALMRKKTKELFERMNLELDPNTMVRDLDASYKQIVEISRALMQDASIIIMDEPTTSLTEPEIQRVFAMMRTLKEQGVGIIFISHKLGEVMEICDRYTVLRDGCMVAQGLVKDTNSKKLAEYMVGHEIRTESLKRDQNYGDEMLRLENLSDGKHFRDISLSVRAGQVLGITGLLGDGRSELFQTVFGAMGGRYTGKVVIGGKEVHLTDTHQALLEGLAYLPRNRKENAILKDMSILDNGTIVQLPKFVRGLFINKNQQQEAFRIQQEKLRIKMGDKYDPVSYTHLRAHETRH
;
A
#
# COMPACT_ATOMS: atom_id res chain seq x y z
N HIS A 1 12.30 -17.25 18.33
CA HIS A 1 10.87 -17.62 18.46
C HIS A 1 10.20 -17.19 19.78
N SER A 2 10.95 -16.78 20.82
CA SER A 2 10.37 -16.38 22.12
C SER A 2 10.07 -14.87 22.24
N THR A 3 10.75 -14.00 21.48
CA THR A 3 10.59 -12.54 21.48
C THR A 3 9.29 -12.08 20.83
N SER A 4 8.85 -12.73 19.76
CA SER A 4 7.60 -12.39 19.06
C SER A 4 6.34 -12.60 19.91
N ARG A 5 6.34 -13.62 20.80
CA ARG A 5 5.22 -13.90 21.70
C ARG A 5 5.12 -12.90 22.86
N ARG A 6 6.27 -12.43 23.37
CA ARG A 6 6.30 -11.42 24.46
C ARG A 6 5.90 -10.02 23.93
N GLN A 7 6.26 -9.68 22.68
CA GLN A 7 5.88 -8.41 22.07
C GLN A 7 4.39 -8.34 21.76
N ARG A 8 3.76 -9.42 21.25
CA ARG A 8 2.31 -9.48 21.09
C ARG A 8 1.56 -9.35 22.41
N GLN A 9 2.09 -9.90 23.51
CA GLN A 9 1.50 -9.75 24.84
C GLN A 9 1.69 -8.34 25.44
N MET A 10 2.74 -7.60 25.08
CA MET A 10 2.93 -6.22 25.54
C MET A 10 1.91 -5.27 24.89
N CYS A 11 1.68 -5.36 23.57
CA CYS A 11 0.68 -4.51 22.89
C CYS A 11 -0.75 -4.70 23.40
N ILE A 12 -1.11 -5.88 23.89
CA ILE A 12 -2.44 -6.17 24.45
C ILE A 12 -2.57 -5.67 25.90
N ARG A 13 -1.47 -5.46 26.63
CA ARG A 13 -1.50 -5.08 28.06
C ARG A 13 -1.56 -3.58 28.32
N ASP A 14 -1.20 -2.75 27.35
CA ASP A 14 -1.08 -1.29 27.52
C ASP A 14 -2.29 -0.51 26.98
N SER A 15 -3.32 -1.18 26.48
CA SER A 15 -4.57 -0.54 26.06
C SER A 15 -5.48 -0.32 27.25
N SER A 16 -6.03 0.90 27.39
CA SER A 16 -7.03 1.26 28.39
C SER A 16 -8.29 1.77 27.69
N GLY A 17 -9.42 1.57 28.32
CA GLY A 17 -10.72 1.96 27.80
C GLY A 17 -11.68 0.77 27.70
N THR A 18 -12.89 1.04 27.25
CA THR A 18 -13.98 0.07 27.18
C THR A 18 -14.47 -0.06 25.76
N ILE A 19 -14.61 -1.28 25.28
CA ILE A 19 -15.26 -1.59 23.98
C ILE A 19 -16.65 -2.12 24.30
N CYS A 20 -17.69 -1.50 23.73
CA CYS A 20 -19.06 -1.97 23.84
C CYS A 20 -19.58 -2.42 22.48
N LEU A 21 -20.14 -3.63 22.41
CA LEU A 21 -20.83 -4.18 21.26
C LEU A 21 -22.28 -4.47 21.66
N ASP A 22 -23.25 -3.94 20.93
CA ASP A 22 -24.68 -4.03 21.24
C ASP A 22 -25.04 -3.66 22.70
N GLY A 23 -24.36 -2.61 23.22
CA GLY A 23 -24.55 -2.12 24.58
C GLY A 23 -23.92 -2.98 25.67
N LYS A 24 -23.22 -4.05 25.33
CA LYS A 24 -22.49 -4.91 26.27
C LYS A 24 -21.00 -4.64 26.18
N GLU A 25 -20.34 -4.56 27.32
CA GLU A 25 -18.89 -4.48 27.36
C GLU A 25 -18.28 -5.81 26.90
N VAL A 26 -17.32 -5.71 25.98
CA VAL A 26 -16.61 -6.86 25.41
C VAL A 26 -15.10 -6.68 25.55
N HIS A 27 -14.40 -7.78 25.73
CA HIS A 27 -12.96 -7.81 25.81
C HIS A 27 -12.43 -8.96 24.96
N PHE A 28 -11.77 -8.63 23.87
CA PHE A 28 -11.23 -9.63 22.95
C PHE A 28 -9.76 -9.87 23.25
N THR A 29 -9.38 -11.12 23.43
CA THR A 29 -7.99 -11.56 23.66
C THR A 29 -7.37 -12.13 22.39
N THR A 30 -8.20 -12.56 21.44
CA THR A 30 -7.80 -13.13 20.15
C THR A 30 -8.60 -12.55 18.99
N PRO A 31 -8.05 -12.50 17.77
CA PRO A 31 -8.81 -12.10 16.59
C PRO A 31 -10.04 -12.99 16.31
N LEU A 32 -9.98 -14.27 16.69
CA LEU A 32 -11.09 -15.20 16.50
C LEU A 32 -12.29 -14.82 17.37
N GLU A 33 -12.06 -14.44 18.63
CA GLU A 33 -13.12 -13.97 19.53
C GLU A 33 -13.85 -12.74 18.99
N SER A 34 -13.13 -11.79 18.38
CA SER A 34 -13.75 -10.61 17.76
C SER A 34 -14.57 -10.98 16.52
N LEU A 35 -14.10 -11.96 15.75
CA LEU A 35 -14.80 -12.45 14.59
C LEU A 35 -16.09 -13.19 14.96
N ASP A 36 -16.01 -14.07 15.98
CA ASP A 36 -17.17 -14.79 16.53
C ASP A 36 -18.21 -13.85 17.17
N ALA A 37 -17.77 -12.67 17.64
CA ALA A 37 -18.65 -11.60 18.10
C ALA A 37 -19.24 -10.73 16.97
N GLY A 38 -18.98 -11.05 15.73
CA GLY A 38 -19.51 -10.34 14.56
C GLY A 38 -18.70 -9.12 14.13
N VAL A 39 -17.41 -9.02 14.48
CA VAL A 39 -16.51 -7.95 14.03
C VAL A 39 -15.53 -8.51 13.02
N GLY A 40 -15.75 -8.22 11.73
CA GLY A 40 -14.86 -8.58 10.63
C GLY A 40 -13.77 -7.54 10.41
N PHE A 41 -12.56 -7.96 10.04
CA PHE A 41 -11.45 -7.08 9.70
C PHE A 41 -10.90 -7.40 8.31
N ILE A 42 -10.87 -6.40 7.44
CA ILE A 42 -10.31 -6.47 6.09
C ILE A 42 -8.98 -5.72 6.09
N HIS A 43 -7.91 -6.45 5.88
CA HIS A 43 -6.56 -5.89 5.87
C HIS A 43 -6.24 -5.18 4.54
N GLN A 44 -5.29 -4.26 4.57
CA GLN A 44 -4.74 -3.59 3.39
C GLN A 44 -4.13 -4.58 2.37
N GLU A 45 -3.50 -5.66 2.86
CA GLU A 45 -3.00 -6.77 2.03
C GLU A 45 -4.04 -7.88 2.04
N LEU A 46 -4.48 -8.31 0.84
CA LEU A 46 -5.49 -9.34 0.69
C LEU A 46 -5.02 -10.69 1.26
N ASN A 47 -5.80 -11.26 2.17
CA ASN A 47 -5.52 -12.55 2.79
C ASN A 47 -6.26 -13.69 2.08
N LEU A 48 -6.16 -13.73 0.75
CA LEU A 48 -6.73 -14.78 -0.09
C LEU A 48 -5.66 -15.71 -0.63
N ILE A 49 -6.00 -17.00 -0.73
CA ILE A 49 -5.12 -18.00 -1.32
C ILE A 49 -5.45 -18.08 -2.82
N ASN A 50 -4.52 -17.63 -3.66
CA ASN A 50 -4.70 -17.54 -5.10
C ASN A 50 -5.00 -18.88 -5.78
N ASP A 51 -4.43 -19.98 -5.28
CA ASP A 51 -4.57 -21.33 -5.84
C ASP A 51 -5.79 -22.09 -5.34
N LEU A 52 -6.67 -21.43 -4.60
CA LEU A 52 -7.97 -21.97 -4.19
C LEU A 52 -9.09 -21.24 -4.93
N THR A 53 -10.24 -21.93 -5.05
CA THR A 53 -11.47 -21.34 -5.57
C THR A 53 -12.06 -20.34 -4.58
N ILE A 54 -12.98 -19.50 -5.06
CA ILE A 54 -13.69 -18.54 -4.22
C ILE A 54 -14.37 -19.26 -3.05
N TYR A 55 -15.18 -20.31 -3.30
CA TYR A 55 -15.89 -21.01 -2.22
C TYR A 55 -14.92 -21.63 -1.19
N GLU A 56 -13.73 -22.10 -1.59
CA GLU A 56 -12.73 -22.61 -0.66
C GLU A 56 -12.16 -21.48 0.19
N ASN A 57 -11.86 -20.32 -0.38
CA ASN A 57 -11.41 -19.14 0.37
C ASN A 57 -12.46 -18.62 1.36
N MET A 58 -13.75 -18.70 1.01
CA MET A 58 -14.85 -18.26 1.88
C MET A 58 -14.97 -19.08 3.16
N PHE A 59 -14.52 -20.32 3.16
CA PHE A 59 -14.65 -21.25 4.29
C PHE A 59 -13.33 -21.62 4.97
N LEU A 60 -12.23 -20.92 4.71
CA LEU A 60 -10.91 -21.23 5.27
C LEU A 60 -10.86 -21.36 6.80
N THR A 61 -11.70 -20.59 7.51
CA THR A 61 -11.76 -20.59 8.98
C THR A 61 -12.74 -21.62 9.54
N HIS A 62 -13.78 -21.98 8.77
CA HIS A 62 -14.85 -22.88 9.21
C HIS A 62 -15.23 -23.83 8.09
N LEU A 63 -14.54 -24.95 7.99
CA LEU A 63 -14.77 -25.97 6.95
C LEU A 63 -15.96 -26.86 7.32
N PRO A 64 -17.10 -26.83 6.59
CA PRO A 64 -18.21 -27.74 6.85
C PRO A 64 -17.87 -29.16 6.42
N HIS A 65 -18.21 -30.13 7.25
CA HIS A 65 -17.97 -31.54 7.01
C HIS A 65 -19.28 -32.33 6.91
N LYS A 66 -19.28 -33.34 6.04
CA LYS A 66 -20.29 -34.37 5.95
C LYS A 66 -19.64 -35.72 6.27
N GLY A 67 -19.72 -36.12 7.55
CA GLY A 67 -18.94 -37.23 8.08
C GLY A 67 -17.44 -36.90 8.08
N CYS A 68 -16.61 -37.72 7.46
CA CYS A 68 -15.16 -37.53 7.37
C CYS A 68 -14.71 -36.67 6.17
N LEU A 69 -15.62 -36.23 5.30
CA LEU A 69 -15.31 -35.49 4.08
C LEU A 69 -15.80 -34.03 4.16
N LEU A 70 -15.10 -33.14 3.47
CA LEU A 70 -15.53 -31.74 3.31
C LEU A 70 -16.82 -31.68 2.49
N ASP A 71 -17.83 -30.96 2.98
CA ASP A 71 -19.07 -30.73 2.25
C ASP A 71 -18.92 -29.58 1.25
N LYS A 72 -18.22 -29.85 0.15
CA LYS A 72 -18.01 -28.88 -0.93
C LYS A 72 -19.33 -28.44 -1.61
N ALA A 73 -20.37 -29.27 -1.58
CA ALA A 73 -21.66 -28.91 -2.14
C ALA A 73 -22.34 -27.83 -1.31
N LEU A 74 -22.32 -27.98 0.02
CA LEU A 74 -22.82 -26.98 0.95
C LEU A 74 -22.03 -25.66 0.86
N MET A 75 -20.68 -25.75 0.76
CA MET A 75 -19.83 -24.57 0.61
C MET A 75 -20.22 -23.77 -0.63
N ARG A 76 -20.31 -24.40 -1.79
CA ARG A 76 -20.73 -23.74 -3.04
C ARG A 76 -22.12 -23.14 -2.93
N LYS A 77 -23.07 -23.89 -2.38
CA LYS A 77 -24.47 -23.45 -2.21
C LYS A 77 -24.52 -22.16 -1.36
N LYS A 78 -23.89 -22.17 -0.18
CA LYS A 78 -23.88 -20.99 0.71
C LYS A 78 -23.17 -19.80 0.08
N THR A 79 -22.04 -20.00 -0.61
CA THR A 79 -21.34 -18.92 -1.32
C THR A 79 -22.24 -18.31 -2.40
N LYS A 80 -22.93 -19.15 -3.18
CA LYS A 80 -23.85 -18.69 -4.22
C LYS A 80 -25.03 -17.91 -3.64
N GLU A 81 -25.66 -18.40 -2.58
CA GLU A 81 -26.75 -17.72 -1.87
C GLU A 81 -26.33 -16.34 -1.35
N LEU A 82 -25.09 -16.22 -0.81
CA LEU A 82 -24.56 -14.94 -0.40
C LEU A 82 -24.37 -13.99 -1.58
N PHE A 83 -23.79 -14.46 -2.69
CA PHE A 83 -23.56 -13.63 -3.88
C PHE A 83 -24.88 -13.16 -4.49
N GLU A 84 -25.89 -14.02 -4.56
CA GLU A 84 -27.25 -13.64 -5.01
C GLU A 84 -27.85 -12.55 -4.10
N ARG A 85 -27.73 -12.70 -2.76
CA ARG A 85 -28.16 -11.67 -1.79
C ARG A 85 -27.43 -10.34 -1.96
N MET A 86 -26.16 -10.38 -2.36
CA MET A 86 -25.31 -9.19 -2.58
C MET A 86 -25.38 -8.66 -4.02
N ASN A 87 -26.21 -9.26 -4.88
CA ASN A 87 -26.33 -8.93 -6.30
C ASN A 87 -24.98 -8.98 -7.03
N LEU A 88 -24.17 -10.02 -6.73
CA LEU A 88 -22.85 -10.26 -7.31
C LEU A 88 -22.92 -11.38 -8.34
N GLU A 89 -22.48 -11.10 -9.56
CA GLU A 89 -22.36 -12.08 -10.65
C GLU A 89 -20.96 -12.73 -10.61
N LEU A 90 -20.74 -13.64 -9.65
CA LEU A 90 -19.50 -14.39 -9.49
C LEU A 90 -19.80 -15.90 -9.40
N ASP A 91 -19.04 -16.70 -10.16
CA ASP A 91 -19.09 -18.16 -10.01
C ASP A 91 -18.21 -18.58 -8.81
N PRO A 92 -18.80 -19.24 -7.79
CA PRO A 92 -18.04 -19.77 -6.65
C PRO A 92 -16.87 -20.68 -7.02
N ASN A 93 -16.89 -21.33 -8.20
CA ASN A 93 -15.81 -22.23 -8.65
C ASN A 93 -14.64 -21.49 -9.30
N THR A 94 -14.72 -20.19 -9.54
CA THR A 94 -13.62 -19.41 -10.11
C THR A 94 -12.41 -19.45 -9.19
N MET A 95 -11.23 -19.63 -9.75
CA MET A 95 -9.97 -19.54 -9.00
C MET A 95 -9.69 -18.09 -8.63
N VAL A 96 -9.24 -17.85 -7.40
CA VAL A 96 -8.97 -16.48 -6.93
C VAL A 96 -7.88 -15.79 -7.74
N ARG A 97 -6.89 -16.52 -8.28
CA ARG A 97 -5.85 -15.95 -9.17
C ARG A 97 -6.40 -15.31 -10.45
N ASP A 98 -7.56 -15.77 -10.93
CA ASP A 98 -8.17 -15.30 -12.18
C ASP A 98 -9.05 -14.05 -11.98
N LEU A 99 -9.25 -13.62 -10.74
CA LEU A 99 -10.00 -12.42 -10.38
C LEU A 99 -9.13 -11.16 -10.50
N ASP A 100 -9.76 -10.06 -10.91
CA ASP A 100 -9.16 -8.73 -10.74
C ASP A 100 -9.09 -8.31 -9.26
N ALA A 101 -8.38 -7.21 -8.99
CA ALA A 101 -8.13 -6.75 -7.62
C ALA A 101 -9.43 -6.38 -6.88
N SER A 102 -10.44 -5.82 -7.58
CA SER A 102 -11.71 -5.44 -6.97
C SER A 102 -12.54 -6.66 -6.59
N TYR A 103 -12.58 -7.67 -7.45
CA TYR A 103 -13.29 -8.91 -7.12
C TYR A 103 -12.61 -9.69 -6.00
N LYS A 104 -11.28 -9.68 -5.92
CA LYS A 104 -10.56 -10.21 -4.76
C LYS A 104 -10.96 -9.48 -3.47
N GLN A 105 -11.06 -8.15 -3.50
CA GLN A 105 -11.53 -7.36 -2.37
C GLN A 105 -12.97 -7.71 -1.97
N ILE A 106 -13.85 -7.84 -2.96
CA ILE A 106 -15.25 -8.25 -2.77
C ILE A 106 -15.35 -9.65 -2.13
N VAL A 107 -14.53 -10.61 -2.58
CA VAL A 107 -14.47 -11.96 -1.98
C VAL A 107 -14.04 -11.91 -0.52
N GLU A 108 -13.05 -11.07 -0.18
CA GLU A 108 -12.59 -10.91 1.21
C GLU A 108 -13.67 -10.29 2.10
N ILE A 109 -14.37 -9.26 1.62
CA ILE A 109 -15.53 -8.68 2.31
C ILE A 109 -16.64 -9.73 2.48
N SER A 110 -16.94 -10.49 1.42
CA SER A 110 -17.95 -11.55 1.44
C SER A 110 -17.60 -12.66 2.44
N ARG A 111 -16.32 -12.97 2.62
CA ARG A 111 -15.87 -13.93 3.62
C ARG A 111 -16.18 -13.49 5.05
N ALA A 112 -16.01 -12.19 5.36
CA ALA A 112 -16.40 -11.65 6.67
C ALA A 112 -17.92 -11.76 6.89
N LEU A 113 -18.72 -11.54 5.85
CA LEU A 113 -20.20 -11.69 5.92
C LEU A 113 -20.66 -13.13 6.08
N MET A 114 -19.93 -14.10 5.55
CA MET A 114 -20.21 -15.53 5.78
C MET A 114 -20.09 -15.93 7.25
N GLN A 115 -19.43 -15.11 8.06
CA GLN A 115 -19.25 -15.28 9.50
C GLN A 115 -20.20 -14.39 10.30
N ASP A 116 -21.32 -13.97 9.69
CA ASP A 116 -22.34 -13.13 10.31
C ASP A 116 -21.80 -11.80 10.90
N ALA A 117 -20.79 -11.21 10.25
CA ALA A 117 -20.25 -9.94 10.71
C ALA A 117 -21.29 -8.83 10.64
N SER A 118 -21.56 -8.22 11.77
CA SER A 118 -22.42 -7.03 11.92
C SER A 118 -21.63 -5.72 11.83
N ILE A 119 -20.33 -5.78 12.04
CA ILE A 119 -19.38 -4.66 11.88
C ILE A 119 -18.21 -5.10 11.04
N ILE A 120 -17.83 -4.32 10.04
CA ILE A 120 -16.66 -4.58 9.19
C ILE A 120 -15.72 -3.40 9.27
N ILE A 121 -14.47 -3.66 9.66
CA ILE A 121 -13.38 -2.69 9.65
C ILE A 121 -12.58 -2.90 8.38
N MET A 122 -12.44 -1.88 7.54
CA MET A 122 -11.73 -1.91 6.28
C MET A 122 -10.53 -0.97 6.32
N ASP A 123 -9.31 -1.52 6.25
CA ASP A 123 -8.07 -0.76 6.30
C ASP A 123 -7.53 -0.54 4.88
N GLU A 124 -7.71 0.69 4.36
CA GLU A 124 -7.30 1.13 3.02
C GLU A 124 -7.70 0.16 1.87
N PRO A 125 -8.96 -0.26 1.77
CA PRO A 125 -9.37 -1.33 0.85
C PRO A 125 -9.28 -0.95 -0.63
N THR A 126 -9.01 0.31 -0.95
CA THR A 126 -9.01 0.88 -2.30
C THR A 126 -7.63 1.28 -2.82
N THR A 127 -6.57 1.06 -2.03
CA THR A 127 -5.21 1.58 -2.34
C THR A 127 -4.66 1.11 -3.68
N SER A 128 -4.97 -0.13 -4.09
CA SER A 128 -4.45 -0.74 -5.32
C SER A 128 -5.46 -0.76 -6.46
N LEU A 129 -6.64 -0.15 -6.28
CA LEU A 129 -7.75 -0.21 -7.22
C LEU A 129 -7.77 0.99 -8.17
N THR A 130 -8.27 0.74 -9.39
CA THR A 130 -8.63 1.78 -10.36
C THR A 130 -9.98 2.40 -9.99
N GLU A 131 -10.31 3.58 -10.53
CA GLU A 131 -11.58 4.26 -10.23
C GLU A 131 -12.82 3.38 -10.49
N PRO A 132 -12.97 2.66 -11.63
CA PRO A 132 -14.11 1.76 -11.83
C PRO A 132 -14.16 0.62 -10.81
N GLU A 133 -13.01 0.14 -10.34
CA GLU A 133 -12.92 -0.91 -9.32
C GLU A 133 -13.34 -0.39 -7.94
N ILE A 134 -12.95 0.85 -7.60
CA ILE A 134 -13.37 1.53 -6.36
C ILE A 134 -14.90 1.64 -6.33
N GLN A 135 -15.51 2.05 -7.43
CA GLN A 135 -16.97 2.19 -7.50
C GLN A 135 -17.71 0.85 -7.30
N ARG A 136 -17.13 -0.28 -7.75
CA ARG A 136 -17.70 -1.62 -7.44
C ARG A 136 -17.66 -1.94 -5.94
N VAL A 137 -16.54 -1.66 -5.28
CA VAL A 137 -16.41 -1.84 -3.83
C VAL A 137 -17.38 -0.92 -3.08
N PHE A 138 -17.52 0.33 -3.51
CA PHE A 138 -18.46 1.27 -2.91
C PHE A 138 -19.93 0.87 -3.10
N ALA A 139 -20.29 0.32 -4.27
CA ALA A 139 -21.61 -0.22 -4.49
C ALA A 139 -21.92 -1.36 -3.50
N MET A 140 -20.95 -2.26 -3.27
CA MET A 140 -21.08 -3.30 -2.26
C MET A 140 -21.21 -2.73 -0.86
N MET A 141 -20.40 -1.73 -0.48
CA MET A 141 -20.51 -1.08 0.84
C MET A 141 -21.88 -0.43 1.05
N ARG A 142 -22.47 0.20 0.02
CA ARG A 142 -23.83 0.75 0.09
C ARG A 142 -24.86 -0.34 0.34
N THR A 143 -24.76 -1.46 -0.36
CA THR A 143 -25.65 -2.62 -0.14
C THR A 143 -25.54 -3.16 1.29
N LEU A 144 -24.32 -3.27 1.83
CA LEU A 144 -24.08 -3.69 3.22
C LEU A 144 -24.70 -2.73 4.24
N LYS A 145 -24.52 -1.44 4.02
CA LYS A 145 -25.10 -0.38 4.84
C LYS A 145 -26.64 -0.50 4.85
N GLU A 146 -27.28 -0.73 3.70
CA GLU A 146 -28.72 -0.93 3.58
C GLU A 146 -29.21 -2.19 4.34
N GLN A 147 -28.34 -3.20 4.45
CA GLN A 147 -28.60 -4.42 5.23
C GLN A 147 -28.32 -4.24 6.74
N GLY A 148 -27.92 -3.03 7.20
CA GLY A 148 -27.68 -2.71 8.60
C GLY A 148 -26.28 -3.06 9.09
N VAL A 149 -25.34 -3.42 8.21
CA VAL A 149 -23.94 -3.67 8.60
C VAL A 149 -23.24 -2.35 8.89
N GLY A 150 -22.60 -2.24 10.07
CA GLY A 150 -21.75 -1.11 10.43
C GLY A 150 -20.39 -1.20 9.71
N ILE A 151 -19.95 -0.12 9.09
CA ILE A 151 -18.66 -0.09 8.38
C ILE A 151 -17.74 0.97 8.97
N ILE A 152 -16.55 0.56 9.39
CA ILE A 152 -15.45 1.47 9.74
C ILE A 152 -14.48 1.46 8.58
N PHE A 153 -14.47 2.56 7.82
CA PHE A 153 -13.65 2.71 6.61
C PHE A 153 -12.44 3.59 6.92
N ILE A 154 -11.24 3.00 6.84
CA ILE A 154 -9.97 3.71 7.06
C ILE A 154 -9.38 4.05 5.70
N SER A 155 -9.15 5.32 5.43
CA SER A 155 -8.54 5.80 4.19
C SER A 155 -7.80 7.12 4.41
N HIS A 156 -6.73 7.32 3.66
CA HIS A 156 -6.05 8.61 3.52
C HIS A 156 -6.52 9.39 2.29
N LYS A 157 -7.36 8.80 1.44
CA LYS A 157 -7.94 9.41 0.25
C LYS A 157 -9.24 10.16 0.63
N LEU A 158 -9.12 11.44 0.89
CA LEU A 158 -10.25 12.23 1.40
C LEU A 158 -11.45 12.28 0.46
N GLY A 159 -11.25 12.17 -0.85
CA GLY A 159 -12.35 12.06 -1.83
C GLY A 159 -13.23 10.84 -1.56
N GLU A 160 -12.63 9.69 -1.26
CA GLU A 160 -13.34 8.47 -0.93
C GLU A 160 -14.15 8.60 0.37
N VAL A 161 -13.55 9.22 1.41
CA VAL A 161 -14.23 9.49 2.68
C VAL A 161 -15.45 10.39 2.47
N MET A 162 -15.31 11.44 1.65
CA MET A 162 -16.41 12.36 1.35
C MET A 162 -17.54 11.69 0.55
N GLU A 163 -17.24 10.65 -0.24
CA GLU A 163 -18.21 9.96 -1.09
C GLU A 163 -19.01 8.90 -0.34
N ILE A 164 -18.33 8.08 0.50
CA ILE A 164 -18.94 6.86 1.05
C ILE A 164 -19.33 6.96 2.53
N CYS A 165 -18.69 7.86 3.32
CA CYS A 165 -18.87 7.91 4.76
C CYS A 165 -19.97 8.88 5.18
N ASP A 166 -20.69 8.55 6.24
CA ASP A 166 -21.66 9.47 6.90
C ASP A 166 -20.99 10.35 7.96
N ARG A 167 -20.02 9.76 8.66
CA ARG A 167 -19.26 10.40 9.76
C ARG A 167 -17.78 10.23 9.54
N TYR A 168 -17.01 11.13 10.15
CA TYR A 168 -15.56 11.02 10.16
C TYR A 168 -14.99 11.15 11.57
N THR A 169 -13.85 10.52 11.79
CA THR A 169 -12.96 10.73 12.93
C THR A 169 -11.55 10.87 12.41
N VAL A 170 -10.87 11.96 12.75
CA VAL A 170 -9.49 12.19 12.35
C VAL A 170 -8.56 11.86 13.50
N LEU A 171 -7.61 10.96 13.22
CA LEU A 171 -6.53 10.61 14.13
C LEU A 171 -5.23 11.27 13.64
N ARG A 172 -4.50 11.88 14.57
CA ARG A 172 -3.16 12.41 14.33
C ARG A 172 -2.28 12.11 15.54
N ASP A 173 -1.12 11.50 15.28
CA ASP A 173 -0.17 11.14 16.33
C ASP A 173 -0.79 10.24 17.43
N GLY A 174 -1.71 9.33 17.03
CA GLY A 174 -2.41 8.45 17.96
C GLY A 174 -3.54 9.09 18.74
N CYS A 175 -3.80 10.40 18.55
CA CYS A 175 -4.86 11.12 19.25
C CYS A 175 -6.00 11.50 18.29
N MET A 176 -7.24 11.46 18.79
CA MET A 176 -8.39 11.99 18.06
C MET A 176 -8.35 13.52 18.10
N VAL A 177 -8.27 14.14 16.91
CA VAL A 177 -8.18 15.60 16.76
C VAL A 177 -9.47 16.25 16.26
N ALA A 178 -10.31 15.48 15.55
CA ALA A 178 -11.61 15.95 15.09
C ALA A 178 -12.57 14.78 14.83
N GLN A 179 -13.87 15.05 14.96
CA GLN A 179 -14.94 14.13 14.55
C GLN A 179 -16.18 14.93 14.12
N GLY A 180 -17.02 14.34 13.30
CA GLY A 180 -18.26 15.00 12.87
C GLY A 180 -18.98 14.26 11.76
N LEU A 181 -19.97 14.94 11.16
CA LEU A 181 -20.68 14.46 9.99
C LEU A 181 -19.95 14.90 8.72
N VAL A 182 -19.84 14.01 7.74
CA VAL A 182 -19.17 14.31 6.47
C VAL A 182 -19.87 15.44 5.72
N LYS A 183 -21.18 15.52 5.77
CA LYS A 183 -21.95 16.59 5.14
C LYS A 183 -21.64 18.01 5.66
N ASP A 184 -21.07 18.15 6.86
CA ASP A 184 -20.77 19.43 7.52
C ASP A 184 -19.28 19.82 7.36
N THR A 185 -18.52 19.10 6.54
CA THR A 185 -17.09 19.34 6.30
C THR A 185 -16.75 19.28 4.82
N ASN A 186 -15.46 19.43 4.51
CA ASN A 186 -14.92 19.25 3.15
C ASN A 186 -13.50 18.68 3.21
N SER A 187 -13.01 18.18 2.07
CA SER A 187 -11.68 17.56 1.97
C SER A 187 -10.55 18.47 2.46
N LYS A 188 -10.62 19.79 2.21
CA LYS A 188 -9.61 20.75 2.67
C LYS A 188 -9.55 20.79 4.20
N LYS A 189 -10.69 20.91 4.88
CA LYS A 189 -10.77 20.96 6.33
C LYS A 189 -10.32 19.67 6.98
N LEU A 190 -10.67 18.51 6.38
CA LEU A 190 -10.17 17.21 6.84
C LEU A 190 -8.64 17.12 6.72
N ALA A 191 -8.09 17.56 5.59
CA ALA A 191 -6.65 17.59 5.38
C ALA A 191 -5.93 18.50 6.40
N GLU A 192 -6.50 19.67 6.74
CA GLU A 192 -5.97 20.57 7.77
C GLU A 192 -5.95 19.91 9.15
N TYR A 193 -6.99 19.17 9.52
CA TYR A 193 -6.99 18.40 10.77
C TYR A 193 -5.89 17.31 10.79
N MET A 194 -5.68 16.60 9.66
CA MET A 194 -4.67 15.56 9.55
C MET A 194 -3.25 16.12 9.66
N VAL A 195 -2.98 17.27 9.01
CA VAL A 195 -1.64 17.88 8.97
C VAL A 195 -1.38 18.76 10.21
N GLY A 196 -2.43 19.36 10.77
CA GLY A 196 -2.36 20.20 11.98
C GLY A 196 -2.03 21.67 11.74
N HIS A 197 -1.98 22.09 10.50
CA HIS A 197 -1.85 23.50 10.12
C HIS A 197 -2.66 23.75 8.84
N GLU A 198 -2.94 25.02 8.58
CA GLU A 198 -3.65 25.44 7.38
C GLU A 198 -2.86 25.06 6.12
N ILE A 199 -3.53 24.35 5.20
CA ILE A 199 -2.92 24.00 3.92
C ILE A 199 -3.02 25.20 2.99
N ARG A 200 -1.88 25.84 2.79
CA ARG A 200 -1.76 26.89 1.76
C ARG A 200 -1.84 26.23 0.40
N THR A 201 -2.94 26.44 -0.28
CA THR A 201 -3.16 26.03 -1.68
C THR A 201 -2.56 27.06 -2.66
N GLU A 202 -1.53 27.78 -2.24
CA GLU A 202 -0.80 28.64 -3.16
C GLU A 202 -0.13 27.74 -4.19
N SER A 203 -0.59 27.83 -5.42
CA SER A 203 0.13 27.32 -6.58
C SER A 203 1.57 27.82 -6.45
N LEU A 204 2.52 26.91 -6.26
CA LEU A 204 3.93 27.27 -6.36
C LEU A 204 4.16 27.69 -7.82
N LYS A 205 3.90 28.96 -8.12
CA LYS A 205 4.39 29.61 -9.34
C LYS A 205 5.91 29.59 -9.22
N ARG A 206 6.53 28.51 -9.73
CA ARG A 206 7.97 28.49 -9.90
C ARG A 206 8.27 29.38 -11.08
N ASP A 207 9.22 30.30 -10.92
CA ASP A 207 9.84 30.96 -12.06
C ASP A 207 10.33 29.88 -13.00
N GLN A 208 9.87 29.91 -14.26
CA GLN A 208 10.11 28.86 -15.26
C GLN A 208 11.51 28.94 -15.88
N ASN A 209 12.48 29.47 -15.17
CA ASN A 209 13.88 29.47 -15.61
C ASN A 209 14.50 28.10 -15.32
N TYR A 210 14.26 27.17 -16.23
CA TYR A 210 14.91 25.87 -16.21
C TYR A 210 16.32 25.97 -16.77
N GLY A 211 17.26 25.19 -16.19
CA GLY A 211 18.63 25.07 -16.72
C GLY A 211 18.71 24.17 -17.97
N ASP A 212 19.89 23.59 -18.16
CA ASP A 212 20.18 22.76 -19.31
C ASP A 212 19.33 21.47 -19.34
N GLU A 213 19.20 20.88 -20.52
CA GLU A 213 18.53 19.60 -20.69
C GLU A 213 19.35 18.47 -20.04
N MET A 214 18.74 17.80 -19.07
CA MET A 214 19.39 16.74 -18.28
C MET A 214 19.08 15.35 -18.82
N LEU A 215 17.87 15.11 -19.30
CA LEU A 215 17.45 13.84 -19.90
C LEU A 215 16.59 14.11 -21.11
N ARG A 216 16.86 13.40 -22.21
CA ARG A 216 15.99 13.35 -23.37
C ARG A 216 15.85 11.93 -23.86
N LEU A 217 14.63 11.54 -24.14
CA LEU A 217 14.28 10.28 -24.80
C LEU A 217 13.79 10.62 -26.22
N GLU A 218 14.24 9.88 -27.22
CA GLU A 218 13.83 10.05 -28.62
C GLU A 218 13.32 8.73 -29.16
N ASN A 219 12.03 8.67 -29.48
CA ASN A 219 11.35 7.54 -30.11
C ASN A 219 11.63 6.20 -29.42
N LEU A 220 11.66 6.22 -28.06
CA LEU A 220 12.00 5.04 -27.27
C LEU A 220 10.87 4.01 -27.33
N SER A 221 11.22 2.75 -27.62
CA SER A 221 10.27 1.64 -27.69
C SER A 221 10.93 0.37 -27.19
N ASP A 222 10.21 -0.45 -26.40
CA ASP A 222 10.68 -1.79 -25.98
C ASP A 222 10.03 -2.92 -26.80
N GLY A 223 9.14 -2.57 -27.73
CA GLY A 223 8.42 -3.49 -28.60
C GLY A 223 7.24 -4.22 -27.95
N LYS A 224 7.03 -4.07 -26.63
CA LYS A 224 5.99 -4.80 -25.91
C LYS A 224 5.09 -3.89 -25.05
N HIS A 225 5.67 -3.08 -24.17
CA HIS A 225 4.93 -2.34 -23.13
C HIS A 225 4.72 -0.87 -23.50
N PHE A 226 5.69 -0.25 -24.20
CA PHE A 226 5.59 1.14 -24.64
C PHE A 226 6.20 1.30 -26.05
N ARG A 227 5.75 2.36 -26.74
CA ARG A 227 6.14 2.57 -28.14
C ARG A 227 6.25 4.06 -28.43
N ASP A 228 7.32 4.46 -29.13
CA ASP A 228 7.56 5.81 -29.68
C ASP A 228 7.46 6.94 -28.61
N ILE A 229 8.09 6.72 -27.46
CA ILE A 229 8.09 7.69 -26.38
C ILE A 229 9.20 8.70 -26.55
N SER A 230 8.83 9.98 -26.65
CA SER A 230 9.75 11.11 -26.70
C SER A 230 9.39 12.11 -25.59
N LEU A 231 10.37 12.47 -24.79
CA LEU A 231 10.24 13.44 -23.71
C LEU A 231 11.59 14.05 -23.36
N SER A 232 11.57 15.21 -22.71
CA SER A 232 12.77 15.81 -22.14
C SER A 232 12.52 16.38 -20.74
N VAL A 233 13.60 16.44 -19.95
CA VAL A 233 13.60 17.02 -18.60
C VAL A 233 14.81 17.92 -18.45
N ARG A 234 14.60 19.15 -17.98
CA ARG A 234 15.65 20.14 -17.74
C ARG A 234 16.05 20.21 -16.25
N ALA A 235 17.21 20.75 -16.00
CA ALA A 235 17.66 21.01 -14.62
C ALA A 235 16.65 21.92 -13.89
N GLY A 236 16.24 21.51 -12.68
CA GLY A 236 15.24 22.22 -11.90
C GLY A 236 13.77 21.99 -12.32
N GLN A 237 13.54 21.21 -13.38
CA GLN A 237 12.20 20.84 -13.85
C GLN A 237 11.66 19.60 -13.14
N VAL A 238 10.35 19.59 -12.85
CA VAL A 238 9.61 18.40 -12.45
C VAL A 238 8.64 18.04 -13.58
N LEU A 239 8.87 16.91 -14.24
CA LEU A 239 7.99 16.37 -15.28
C LEU A 239 7.02 15.38 -14.67
N GLY A 240 5.72 15.66 -14.75
CA GLY A 240 4.66 14.72 -14.35
C GLY A 240 4.28 13.80 -15.50
N ILE A 241 4.27 12.47 -15.25
CA ILE A 241 3.82 11.47 -16.22
C ILE A 241 2.68 10.68 -15.59
N THR A 242 1.55 10.65 -16.25
CA THR A 242 0.34 9.98 -15.78
C THR A 242 -0.20 9.03 -16.84
N GLY A 243 -1.03 8.10 -16.43
CA GLY A 243 -1.69 7.11 -17.30
C GLY A 243 -2.43 6.05 -16.46
N LEU A 244 -3.13 5.15 -17.12
CA LEU A 244 -3.87 4.06 -16.47
C LEU A 244 -2.92 2.97 -15.95
N LEU A 245 -3.45 2.07 -15.12
CA LEU A 245 -2.69 0.90 -14.65
C LEU A 245 -2.36 0.01 -15.86
N GLY A 246 -1.08 -0.41 -15.98
CA GLY A 246 -0.61 -1.22 -17.10
C GLY A 246 -0.27 -0.44 -18.36
N ASP A 247 -0.17 0.90 -18.30
CA ASP A 247 0.17 1.77 -19.44
C ASP A 247 1.66 1.77 -19.85
N GLY A 248 2.50 0.95 -19.23
CA GLY A 248 3.92 0.83 -19.56
C GLY A 248 4.84 1.86 -18.89
N ARG A 249 4.35 2.77 -18.04
CA ARG A 249 5.19 3.77 -17.34
C ARG A 249 6.29 3.17 -16.51
N SER A 250 5.99 2.10 -15.77
CA SER A 250 6.97 1.41 -14.93
C SER A 250 8.06 0.79 -15.77
N GLU A 251 7.68 0.13 -16.85
CA GLU A 251 8.58 -0.52 -17.79
C GLU A 251 9.45 0.50 -18.54
N LEU A 252 8.88 1.66 -18.93
CA LEU A 252 9.61 2.77 -19.50
C LEU A 252 10.76 3.22 -18.59
N PHE A 253 10.47 3.53 -17.33
CA PHE A 253 11.52 4.02 -16.43
C PHE A 253 12.47 2.92 -15.95
N GLN A 254 12.04 1.67 -15.85
CA GLN A 254 12.94 0.54 -15.64
C GLN A 254 13.88 0.35 -16.83
N THR A 255 13.39 0.55 -18.06
CA THR A 255 14.22 0.50 -19.28
C THR A 255 15.24 1.63 -19.30
N VAL A 256 14.82 2.89 -19.05
CA VAL A 256 15.70 4.05 -18.96
C VAL A 256 16.74 3.89 -17.84
N PHE A 257 16.38 3.21 -16.74
CA PHE A 257 17.30 2.92 -15.63
C PHE A 257 18.20 1.68 -15.89
N GLY A 258 18.10 1.04 -17.07
CA GLY A 258 18.89 -0.15 -17.41
C GLY A 258 18.44 -1.45 -16.76
N ALA A 259 17.34 -1.46 -15.98
CA ALA A 259 16.85 -2.65 -15.27
C ALA A 259 16.27 -3.73 -16.22
N MET A 260 15.96 -3.36 -17.47
CA MET A 260 15.42 -4.28 -18.50
C MET A 260 16.50 -4.81 -19.46
N GLY A 261 17.79 -4.62 -19.14
CA GLY A 261 18.92 -5.18 -19.90
C GLY A 261 19.16 -4.53 -21.27
N GLY A 262 18.82 -3.25 -21.44
CA GLY A 262 19.12 -2.48 -22.65
C GLY A 262 18.34 -2.88 -23.90
N ARG A 263 17.24 -3.60 -23.78
CA ARG A 263 16.40 -4.06 -24.89
C ARG A 263 15.38 -2.99 -25.28
N TYR A 264 15.84 -1.98 -26.03
CA TYR A 264 14.99 -0.92 -26.57
C TYR A 264 15.52 -0.39 -27.87
N THR A 265 14.67 0.29 -28.64
CA THR A 265 15.03 1.07 -29.83
C THR A 265 14.79 2.55 -29.50
N GLY A 266 15.38 3.46 -30.27
CA GLY A 266 15.38 4.89 -30.00
C GLY A 266 16.64 5.30 -29.24
N LYS A 267 16.63 6.53 -28.66
CA LYS A 267 17.81 7.10 -28.02
C LYS A 267 17.52 7.59 -26.63
N VAL A 268 18.50 7.43 -25.76
CA VAL A 268 18.55 8.04 -24.42
C VAL A 268 19.73 9.00 -24.39
N VAL A 269 19.48 10.26 -24.08
CA VAL A 269 20.50 11.31 -23.98
C VAL A 269 20.51 11.87 -22.57
N ILE A 270 21.65 11.85 -21.89
CA ILE A 270 21.85 12.36 -20.54
C ILE A 270 22.94 13.42 -20.58
N GLY A 271 22.62 14.64 -20.12
CA GLY A 271 23.55 15.77 -20.11
C GLY A 271 24.15 16.08 -21.50
N GLY A 272 23.37 15.90 -22.56
CA GLY A 272 23.79 16.09 -23.97
C GLY A 272 24.56 14.92 -24.59
N LYS A 273 24.81 13.83 -23.86
CA LYS A 273 25.53 12.64 -24.33
C LYS A 273 24.54 11.51 -24.58
N GLU A 274 24.58 10.92 -25.81
CA GLU A 274 23.83 9.68 -26.10
C GLU A 274 24.44 8.51 -25.34
N VAL A 275 23.59 7.77 -24.61
CA VAL A 275 23.99 6.63 -23.80
C VAL A 275 23.11 5.42 -24.10
N HIS A 276 23.68 4.22 -23.96
CA HIS A 276 22.93 2.97 -24.05
C HIS A 276 23.09 2.21 -22.74
N LEU A 277 22.04 2.26 -21.90
CA LEU A 277 22.06 1.72 -20.54
C LEU A 277 21.61 0.26 -20.57
N THR A 278 22.51 -0.65 -20.27
CA THR A 278 22.26 -2.10 -20.25
C THR A 278 22.08 -2.67 -18.84
N ASP A 279 22.52 -1.92 -17.83
CA ASP A 279 22.36 -2.28 -16.43
C ASP A 279 22.19 -1.06 -15.53
N THR A 280 21.75 -1.29 -14.30
CA THR A 280 21.44 -0.24 -13.33
C THR A 280 22.68 0.47 -12.79
N HIS A 281 23.86 -0.18 -12.81
CA HIS A 281 25.09 0.42 -12.37
C HIS A 281 25.57 1.51 -13.33
N GLN A 282 25.44 1.27 -14.65
CA GLN A 282 25.73 2.30 -15.67
C GLN A 282 24.80 3.51 -15.50
N ALA A 283 23.50 3.28 -15.26
CA ALA A 283 22.55 4.35 -15.03
C ALA A 283 22.92 5.22 -13.80
N LEU A 284 23.36 4.59 -12.72
CA LEU A 284 23.86 5.29 -11.53
C LEU A 284 25.11 6.12 -11.81
N LEU A 285 26.05 5.62 -12.64
CA LEU A 285 27.26 6.35 -13.02
C LEU A 285 26.94 7.58 -13.88
N GLU A 286 25.90 7.49 -14.73
CA GLU A 286 25.41 8.63 -15.53
C GLU A 286 24.49 9.58 -14.73
N GLY A 287 24.37 9.36 -13.41
CA GLY A 287 23.63 10.25 -12.48
C GLY A 287 22.13 10.01 -12.39
N LEU A 288 21.60 8.92 -12.94
CA LEU A 288 20.20 8.54 -12.79
C LEU A 288 19.95 7.87 -11.42
N ALA A 289 18.79 8.14 -10.84
CA ALA A 289 18.28 7.41 -9.69
C ALA A 289 16.84 6.97 -9.96
N TYR A 290 16.48 5.78 -9.51
CA TYR A 290 15.14 5.23 -9.70
C TYR A 290 14.53 4.80 -8.37
N LEU A 291 13.30 5.26 -8.10
CA LEU A 291 12.50 4.83 -6.96
C LEU A 291 11.33 3.99 -7.47
N PRO A 292 11.34 2.66 -7.26
CA PRO A 292 10.29 1.79 -7.78
C PRO A 292 8.95 1.99 -7.04
N ARG A 293 7.85 1.72 -7.74
CA ARG A 293 6.49 1.76 -7.18
C ARG A 293 6.33 0.79 -6.00
N ASN A 294 6.74 -0.46 -6.17
CA ASN A 294 6.74 -1.47 -5.11
C ASN A 294 8.07 -1.46 -4.36
N ARG A 295 8.17 -0.55 -3.37
CA ARG A 295 9.40 -0.38 -2.58
C ARG A 295 9.73 -1.60 -1.72
N LYS A 296 8.69 -2.28 -1.17
CA LYS A 296 8.88 -3.44 -0.28
C LYS A 296 9.54 -4.62 -0.96
N GLU A 297 9.27 -4.82 -2.26
CA GLU A 297 9.83 -5.94 -3.03
C GLU A 297 11.09 -5.57 -3.80
N ASN A 298 11.16 -4.33 -4.31
CA ASN A 298 12.16 -3.96 -5.32
C ASN A 298 13.21 -2.97 -4.83
N ALA A 299 13.08 -2.40 -3.61
CA ALA A 299 14.01 -1.37 -3.15
C ALA A 299 14.48 -1.52 -1.69
N ILE A 300 13.87 -2.39 -0.91
CA ILE A 300 14.19 -2.54 0.51
C ILE A 300 14.62 -3.98 0.80
N LEU A 301 15.80 -4.12 1.39
CA LEU A 301 16.31 -5.36 1.94
C LEU A 301 15.82 -5.50 3.38
N LYS A 302 14.72 -6.23 3.57
CA LYS A 302 13.93 -6.25 4.81
C LYS A 302 14.72 -6.68 6.05
N ASP A 303 15.68 -7.60 5.87
CA ASP A 303 16.49 -8.17 6.93
C ASP A 303 17.76 -7.36 7.25
N MET A 304 18.06 -6.36 6.43
CA MET A 304 19.19 -5.46 6.63
C MET A 304 18.80 -4.23 7.45
N SER A 305 19.78 -3.64 8.12
CA SER A 305 19.58 -2.44 8.93
C SER A 305 19.16 -1.23 8.09
N ILE A 306 18.59 -0.22 8.75
CA ILE A 306 18.27 1.07 8.11
C ILE A 306 19.56 1.71 7.54
N LEU A 307 20.66 1.63 8.28
CA LEU A 307 21.95 2.12 7.85
C LEU A 307 22.42 1.45 6.56
N ASP A 308 22.34 0.11 6.50
CA ASP A 308 22.76 -0.65 5.32
C ASP A 308 21.87 -0.35 4.11
N ASN A 309 20.54 -0.34 4.28
CA ASN A 309 19.62 0.05 3.23
C ASN A 309 19.86 1.48 2.72
N GLY A 310 20.13 2.43 3.62
CA GLY A 310 20.38 3.83 3.27
C GLY A 310 21.71 4.07 2.57
N THR A 311 22.64 3.12 2.64
CA THR A 311 24.01 3.30 2.12
C THR A 311 24.42 2.29 1.05
N ILE A 312 23.64 1.25 0.80
CA ILE A 312 24.00 0.12 -0.07
C ILE A 312 24.39 0.57 -1.49
N VAL A 313 23.68 1.52 -2.06
CA VAL A 313 23.98 2.07 -3.40
C VAL A 313 25.35 2.75 -3.46
N GLN A 314 25.80 3.31 -2.33
CA GLN A 314 27.10 3.98 -2.20
C GLN A 314 28.18 3.09 -1.59
N LEU A 315 27.88 1.83 -1.31
CA LEU A 315 28.79 0.91 -0.63
C LEU A 315 30.20 0.87 -1.24
N PRO A 316 30.38 0.90 -2.58
CA PRO A 316 31.72 0.94 -3.18
C PRO A 316 32.59 2.13 -2.71
N LYS A 317 31.97 3.26 -2.33
CA LYS A 317 32.71 4.44 -1.81
C LYS A 317 33.30 4.24 -0.42
N PHE A 318 32.76 3.26 0.31
CA PHE A 318 33.20 2.97 1.68
C PHE A 318 34.15 1.77 1.77
N VAL A 319 34.40 1.08 0.65
CA VAL A 319 35.28 -0.09 0.60
C VAL A 319 36.74 0.38 0.59
N ARG A 320 37.56 -0.19 1.49
CA ARG A 320 39.01 -0.04 1.52
C ARG A 320 39.64 -1.43 1.54
N GLY A 321 40.19 -1.84 0.40
CA GLY A 321 40.68 -3.21 0.22
C GLY A 321 39.55 -4.23 0.36
N LEU A 322 39.64 -5.12 1.34
CA LEU A 322 38.64 -6.16 1.61
C LEU A 322 37.60 -5.75 2.69
N PHE A 323 37.68 -4.56 3.23
CA PHE A 323 36.86 -4.15 4.39
C PHE A 323 36.03 -2.89 4.08
N ILE A 324 34.86 -2.80 4.71
CA ILE A 324 34.01 -1.61 4.68
C ILE A 324 34.42 -0.68 5.84
N ASN A 325 34.69 0.58 5.53
CA ASN A 325 34.92 1.61 6.51
C ASN A 325 33.61 2.06 7.15
N LYS A 326 33.25 1.42 8.28
CA LYS A 326 31.99 1.66 9.00
C LYS A 326 31.83 3.11 9.48
N ASN A 327 32.92 3.77 9.86
CA ASN A 327 32.85 5.18 10.31
C ASN A 327 32.42 6.10 9.15
N GLN A 328 33.01 5.88 7.98
CA GLN A 328 32.70 6.66 6.79
C GLN A 328 31.25 6.38 6.28
N GLN A 329 30.79 5.13 6.36
CA GLN A 329 29.42 4.73 6.06
C GLN A 329 28.42 5.43 7.01
N GLN A 330 28.69 5.41 8.31
CA GLN A 330 27.82 6.03 9.32
C GLN A 330 27.74 7.55 9.16
N GLU A 331 28.87 8.19 8.88
CA GLU A 331 28.92 9.64 8.68
C GLU A 331 28.16 10.07 7.43
N ALA A 332 28.31 9.32 6.32
CA ALA A 332 27.54 9.58 5.10
C ALA A 332 26.03 9.44 5.35
N PHE A 333 25.62 8.45 6.13
CA PHE A 333 24.22 8.26 6.51
C PHE A 333 23.70 9.39 7.39
N ARG A 334 24.49 9.81 8.41
CA ARG A 334 24.14 10.90 9.32
C ARG A 334 23.86 12.20 8.57
N ILE A 335 24.74 12.55 7.61
CA ILE A 335 24.55 13.73 6.76
C ILE A 335 23.22 13.69 6.02
N GLN A 336 22.85 12.54 5.46
CA GLN A 336 21.58 12.40 4.74
C GLN A 336 20.39 12.41 5.71
N GLN A 337 20.51 11.79 6.87
CA GLN A 337 19.49 11.79 7.91
C GLN A 337 19.15 13.22 8.35
N GLU A 338 20.15 14.05 8.60
CA GLU A 338 19.97 15.45 8.98
C GLU A 338 19.36 16.27 7.85
N LYS A 339 19.93 16.15 6.65
CA LYS A 339 19.47 16.88 5.45
C LYS A 339 17.99 16.60 5.11
N LEU A 340 17.58 15.34 5.22
CA LEU A 340 16.22 14.88 4.91
C LEU A 340 15.32 14.87 6.15
N ARG A 341 15.85 15.22 7.34
CA ARG A 341 15.12 15.20 8.63
C ARG A 341 14.44 13.85 8.89
N ILE A 342 15.17 12.73 8.61
CA ILE A 342 14.64 11.38 8.77
C ILE A 342 14.44 11.08 10.26
N LYS A 343 13.18 10.86 10.65
CA LYS A 343 12.82 10.38 11.99
C LYS A 343 12.85 8.86 11.99
N MET A 344 13.63 8.25 12.85
CA MET A 344 13.77 6.80 12.98
C MET A 344 14.20 6.42 14.39
N GLY A 345 14.07 5.13 14.75
CA GLY A 345 14.66 4.54 15.95
C GLY A 345 16.18 4.33 15.78
N ASP A 346 16.68 3.19 16.22
CA ASP A 346 18.09 2.85 16.02
C ASP A 346 18.38 2.57 14.54
N LYS A 347 19.42 3.19 13.99
CA LYS A 347 19.87 2.97 12.61
C LYS A 347 20.30 1.52 12.33
N TYR A 348 20.54 0.74 13.35
CA TYR A 348 20.90 -0.69 13.25
C TYR A 348 19.68 -1.61 13.29
N ASP A 349 18.48 -1.09 13.57
CA ASP A 349 17.27 -1.89 13.50
C ASP A 349 17.01 -2.35 12.05
N PRO A 350 16.55 -3.60 11.83
CA PRO A 350 16.08 -4.04 10.52
C PRO A 350 14.94 -3.17 10.01
N VAL A 351 14.90 -2.90 8.71
CA VAL A 351 13.84 -2.04 8.13
C VAL A 351 12.46 -2.62 8.35
N SER A 352 12.32 -3.94 8.39
CA SER A 352 11.06 -4.63 8.75
C SER A 352 10.54 -4.26 10.14
N TYR A 353 11.41 -3.82 11.05
CA TYR A 353 11.07 -3.41 12.42
C TYR A 353 10.54 -1.97 12.49
N THR A 354 10.89 -1.12 11.53
CA THR A 354 10.52 0.30 11.56
C THR A 354 9.02 0.52 11.35
N HIS A 355 8.36 -0.34 10.60
CA HIS A 355 6.90 -0.30 10.44
C HIS A 355 6.14 -0.71 11.70
N LEU A 356 6.72 -1.58 12.53
CA LEU A 356 6.12 -1.97 13.81
C LEU A 356 6.34 -0.91 14.90
N ARG A 357 7.48 -0.20 14.87
CA ARG A 357 7.82 0.83 15.87
C ARG A 357 7.31 2.23 15.55
N ALA A 358 6.98 2.55 14.31
CA ALA A 358 6.36 3.85 14.00
C ALA A 358 5.02 4.05 14.73
N HIS A 359 4.39 2.94 15.16
CA HIS A 359 3.25 2.94 16.05
C HIS A 359 3.59 2.88 17.54
N GLU A 360 4.83 2.51 17.92
CA GLU A 360 5.21 2.28 19.32
C GLU A 360 6.01 3.43 19.98
N THR A 361 6.59 4.36 19.22
CA THR A 361 7.51 5.39 19.76
C THR A 361 6.91 6.78 19.86
N ARG A 362 5.65 6.87 20.28
CA ARG A 362 5.08 8.17 20.67
C ARG A 362 4.52 8.09 22.07
N HIS A 363 5.43 8.17 23.01
CA HIS A 363 5.18 8.68 24.37
C HIS A 363 5.78 10.06 24.50
#